data_25cb677295578f8343a239d18db4ec30
#
_entry.id   25cb677295578f8343a239d18db4ec30
#
_cell.length_a   1.000
_cell.length_b   1.000
_cell.length_c   1.000
_cell.angle_alpha   90.00
_cell.angle_beta   90.00
_cell.angle_gamma   90.00
#
_symmetry.space_group_name_H-M   'P 1'
#
loop_
_entity.id
_entity.type
_entity.pdbx_description
1 polymer ?
#
loop_
_entity_poly.entity_id
_entity_poly.type
_entity_poly.pdbx_seq_one_letter_code
_entity_poly.pdbx_strand_id
1 'polypeptide(L)'
;MPPYATNLKTMLAIWNTPDPEQRRAMAEASMEHNVHFVDPRHNIIGREPFLAMVEDTRAAFPAAVYRHNSRIEMQNNFCRHHWAIDMDGKTVMEGFDVTEVNDAGKVVKVIGFFGRLDPGD
;
A
#
# COMPACT_ATOMS: atom_id res chain seq x y z
N MET A 1 -6.43 -17.31 5.73
CA MET A 1 -6.41 -16.24 4.71
C MET A 1 -5.29 -16.55 3.72
N PRO A 2 -5.52 -16.41 2.41
CA PRO A 2 -4.47 -16.66 1.43
C PRO A 2 -3.27 -15.73 1.62
N PRO A 3 -2.04 -16.18 1.27
CA PRO A 3 -0.84 -15.36 1.49
C PRO A 3 -0.90 -13.98 0.85
N TYR A 4 -1.47 -13.85 -0.36
CA TYR A 4 -1.55 -12.54 -1.01
C TYR A 4 -2.37 -11.56 -0.18
N ALA A 5 -3.49 -12.00 0.37
CA ALA A 5 -4.37 -11.13 1.16
C ALA A 5 -3.69 -10.68 2.46
N THR A 6 -3.01 -11.62 3.14
CA THR A 6 -2.22 -11.29 4.32
C THR A 6 -1.13 -10.27 3.98
N ASN A 7 -0.43 -10.48 2.87
CA ASN A 7 0.67 -9.59 2.48
C ASN A 7 0.20 -8.21 2.07
N LEU A 8 -0.93 -8.08 1.37
CA LEU A 8 -1.48 -6.77 1.04
C LEU A 8 -1.94 -6.02 2.29
N LYS A 9 -2.54 -6.72 3.25
CA LYS A 9 -2.91 -6.11 4.52
C LYS A 9 -1.70 -5.68 5.32
N THR A 10 -0.65 -6.49 5.35
CA THR A 10 0.61 -6.14 6.01
C THR A 10 1.24 -4.92 5.37
N MET A 11 1.27 -4.87 4.04
CA MET A 11 1.82 -3.73 3.31
C MET A 11 1.11 -2.42 3.67
N LEU A 12 -0.22 -2.43 3.73
CA LEU A 12 -0.96 -1.23 4.12
C LEU A 12 -0.70 -0.86 5.58
N ALA A 13 -0.58 -1.86 6.46
CA ALA A 13 -0.34 -1.63 7.88
C ALA A 13 1.03 -1.01 8.15
N ILE A 14 1.98 -1.11 7.23
CA ILE A 14 3.29 -0.45 7.33
C ILE A 14 3.09 1.07 7.52
N TRP A 15 2.14 1.66 6.80
CA TRP A 15 1.85 3.09 6.88
C TRP A 15 1.32 3.51 8.26
N ASN A 16 0.75 2.57 9.01
CA ASN A 16 0.19 2.81 10.35
C ASN A 16 1.14 2.43 11.49
N THR A 17 2.31 1.92 11.19
CA THR A 17 3.23 1.36 12.18
C THR A 17 4.31 2.40 12.53
N PRO A 18 4.38 2.85 13.80
CA PRO A 18 5.32 3.92 14.19
C PRO A 18 6.78 3.47 14.24
N ASP A 19 7.05 2.22 14.58
CA ASP A 19 8.41 1.73 14.80
C ASP A 19 9.09 1.38 13.47
N PRO A 20 10.23 2.02 13.11
CA PRO A 20 10.95 1.74 11.88
C PRO A 20 11.42 0.29 11.75
N GLU A 21 11.81 -0.34 12.85
CA GLU A 21 12.26 -1.74 12.83
C GLU A 21 11.10 -2.69 12.49
N GLN A 22 9.93 -2.41 13.04
CA GLN A 22 8.72 -3.18 12.71
C GLN A 22 8.33 -2.97 11.25
N ARG A 23 8.40 -1.74 10.76
CA ARG A 23 8.09 -1.47 9.34
C ARG A 23 9.01 -2.26 8.42
N ARG A 24 10.30 -2.32 8.74
CA ARG A 24 11.27 -3.09 7.96
C ARG A 24 10.93 -4.57 7.94
N ALA A 25 10.63 -5.15 9.10
CA ALA A 25 10.26 -6.56 9.20
C ALA A 25 8.99 -6.86 8.40
N MET A 26 8.00 -5.96 8.45
CA MET A 26 6.75 -6.10 7.72
C MET A 26 6.98 -6.02 6.20
N ALA A 27 7.86 -5.12 5.76
CA ALA A 27 8.20 -5.02 4.34
C ALA A 27 8.91 -6.28 3.84
N GLU A 28 9.85 -6.81 4.63
CA GLU A 28 10.53 -8.06 4.28
C GLU A 28 9.57 -9.24 4.18
N ALA A 29 8.56 -9.29 5.06
CA ALA A 29 7.57 -10.36 5.07
C ALA A 29 6.59 -10.27 3.91
N SER A 30 6.26 -9.09 3.43
CA SER A 30 5.13 -8.86 2.50
C SER A 30 5.54 -8.53 1.07
N MET A 31 6.76 -8.06 0.84
CA MET A 31 7.20 -7.55 -0.46
C MET A 31 8.48 -8.19 -0.93
N GLU A 32 8.62 -8.29 -2.24
CA GLU A 32 9.90 -8.65 -2.86
C GLU A 32 10.94 -7.55 -2.66
N HIS A 33 12.22 -7.94 -2.67
CA HIS A 33 13.34 -7.02 -2.46
C HIS A 33 13.28 -5.81 -3.38
N ASN A 34 12.96 -6.04 -4.66
CA ASN A 34 12.91 -4.99 -5.68
C ASN A 34 11.49 -4.59 -6.05
N VAL A 35 10.60 -4.55 -5.08
CA VAL A 35 9.22 -4.12 -5.27
C VAL A 35 9.18 -2.78 -6.01
N HIS A 36 8.29 -2.67 -6.99
CA HIS A 36 8.10 -1.45 -7.77
C HIS A 36 6.81 -0.76 -7.31
N PHE A 37 6.94 0.42 -6.73
CA PHE A 37 5.81 1.19 -6.21
C PHE A 37 5.61 2.45 -7.05
N VAL A 38 4.41 2.59 -7.60
CA VAL A 38 4.03 3.71 -8.47
C VAL A 38 2.74 4.31 -7.95
N ASP A 39 2.73 5.62 -7.76
CA ASP A 39 1.50 6.39 -7.55
C ASP A 39 1.68 7.76 -8.21
N PRO A 40 0.69 8.68 -8.13
CA PRO A 40 0.83 9.98 -8.80
C PRO A 40 2.03 10.82 -8.39
N ARG A 41 2.63 10.53 -7.24
CA ARG A 41 3.77 11.29 -6.70
C ARG A 41 5.08 10.52 -6.68
N HIS A 42 5.03 9.20 -6.93
CA HIS A 42 6.20 8.34 -6.75
C HIS A 42 6.33 7.31 -7.86
N ASN A 43 7.55 6.99 -8.18
CA ASN A 43 7.88 5.87 -9.05
C ASN A 43 9.23 5.35 -8.56
N ILE A 44 9.19 4.38 -7.65
CA ILE A 44 10.37 3.92 -6.92
C ILE A 44 10.49 2.40 -7.00
N ILE A 45 11.73 1.91 -6.90
CA ILE A 45 12.03 0.48 -6.92
C ILE A 45 12.84 0.15 -5.68
N GLY A 46 12.43 -0.89 -4.96
CA GLY A 46 13.12 -1.41 -3.80
C GLY A 46 12.43 -1.15 -2.48
N ARG A 47 12.64 -2.05 -1.52
CA ARG A 47 12.05 -1.91 -0.18
C ARG A 47 12.61 -0.70 0.57
N GLU A 48 13.91 -0.42 0.43
CA GLU A 48 14.52 0.71 1.14
C GLU A 48 13.93 2.05 0.70
N PRO A 49 13.84 2.36 -0.61
CA PRO A 49 13.15 3.57 -1.04
C PRO A 49 11.68 3.61 -0.62
N PHE A 50 10.98 2.45 -0.64
CA PHE A 50 9.61 2.38 -0.16
C PHE A 50 9.52 2.78 1.31
N LEU A 51 10.38 2.22 2.16
CA LEU A 51 10.39 2.53 3.60
C LEU A 51 10.74 3.99 3.86
N ALA A 52 11.66 4.56 3.08
CA ALA A 52 12.01 5.98 3.18
C ALA A 52 10.81 6.86 2.83
N MET A 53 10.06 6.51 1.80
CA MET A 53 8.83 7.21 1.41
C MET A 53 7.79 7.17 2.52
N VAL A 54 7.59 6.01 3.14
CA VAL A 54 6.65 5.87 4.27
C VAL A 54 7.10 6.74 5.45
N GLU A 55 8.39 6.74 5.77
CA GLU A 55 8.95 7.57 6.84
C GLU A 55 8.66 9.05 6.60
N ASP A 56 8.94 9.54 5.39
CA ASP A 56 8.71 10.94 5.03
C ASP A 56 7.23 11.30 5.08
N THR A 57 6.37 10.42 4.59
CA THR A 57 4.92 10.65 4.59
C THR A 57 4.37 10.69 6.01
N ARG A 58 4.81 9.77 6.87
CA ARG A 58 4.38 9.77 8.28
C ARG A 58 4.84 11.01 9.01
N ALA A 59 6.04 11.51 8.72
CA ALA A 59 6.55 12.74 9.32
C ALA A 59 5.71 13.95 8.88
N ALA A 60 5.28 13.97 7.62
CA ALA A 60 4.46 15.07 7.08
C ALA A 60 3.01 15.02 7.58
N PHE A 61 2.46 13.83 7.78
CA PHE A 61 1.05 13.63 8.16
C PHE A 61 0.93 12.64 9.33
N PRO A 62 1.38 13.04 10.53
CA PRO A 62 1.46 12.10 11.66
C PRO A 62 0.10 11.60 12.16
N ALA A 63 -0.98 12.31 11.85
CA ALA A 63 -2.33 11.90 12.26
C ALA A 63 -3.02 10.98 11.25
N ALA A 64 -2.41 10.70 10.11
CA ALA A 64 -3.02 9.90 9.05
C ALA A 64 -3.13 8.43 9.47
N VAL A 65 -4.29 7.83 9.25
CA VAL A 65 -4.54 6.41 9.47
C VAL A 65 -5.02 5.81 8.14
N TYR A 66 -4.36 4.75 7.70
CA TYR A 66 -4.64 4.07 6.44
C TYR A 66 -5.49 2.84 6.70
N ARG A 67 -6.51 2.63 5.88
CA ARG A 67 -7.36 1.44 6.01
C ARG A 67 -7.77 0.91 4.65
N HIS A 68 -8.05 -0.38 4.58
CA HIS A 68 -8.71 -0.96 3.42
C HIS A 68 -10.17 -0.50 3.39
N ASN A 69 -10.64 -0.11 2.21
CA ASN A 69 -11.98 0.42 2.01
C ASN A 69 -12.80 -0.46 1.06
N SER A 70 -12.35 -1.69 0.87
CA SER A 70 -13.02 -2.72 0.08
C SER A 70 -12.42 -4.07 0.39
N ARG A 71 -13.02 -5.11 -0.17
CA ARG A 71 -12.38 -6.42 -0.23
C ARG A 71 -11.20 -6.35 -1.19
N ILE A 72 -10.25 -7.27 -1.01
CA ILE A 72 -9.16 -7.49 -1.95
C ILE A 72 -9.61 -8.56 -2.93
N GLU A 73 -9.65 -8.21 -4.20
CA GLU A 73 -10.00 -9.17 -5.26
C GLU A 73 -8.77 -9.55 -6.05
N MET A 74 -8.67 -10.81 -6.42
CA MET A 74 -7.52 -11.34 -7.16
C MET A 74 -7.97 -12.12 -8.38
N GLN A 75 -7.29 -11.91 -9.50
CA GLN A 75 -7.36 -12.76 -10.67
C GLN A 75 -5.93 -12.94 -11.20
N ASN A 76 -5.56 -14.18 -11.52
CA ASN A 76 -4.18 -14.53 -11.85
C ASN A 76 -3.25 -14.07 -10.71
N ASN A 77 -2.22 -13.31 -10.99
CA ASN A 77 -1.32 -12.76 -9.96
C ASN A 77 -1.56 -11.27 -9.73
N PHE A 78 -2.75 -10.76 -10.09
CA PHE A 78 -3.07 -9.34 -9.95
C PHE A 78 -4.23 -9.16 -8.98
N CYS A 79 -4.08 -8.16 -8.10
CA CYS A 79 -5.08 -7.82 -7.10
C CYS A 79 -5.54 -6.39 -7.29
N ARG A 80 -6.75 -6.10 -6.84
CA ARG A 80 -7.24 -4.73 -6.75
C ARG A 80 -7.96 -4.53 -5.43
N HIS A 81 -7.88 -3.33 -4.88
CA HIS A 81 -8.63 -2.95 -3.69
C HIS A 81 -8.68 -1.43 -3.54
N HIS A 82 -9.69 -0.96 -2.82
CA HIS A 82 -9.80 0.45 -2.44
C HIS A 82 -9.15 0.66 -1.07
N TRP A 83 -8.60 1.85 -0.88
CA TRP A 83 -8.06 2.27 0.40
C TRP A 83 -8.56 3.68 0.74
N ALA A 84 -8.48 4.03 2.01
CA ALA A 84 -8.84 5.35 2.50
C ALA A 84 -7.83 5.81 3.54
N ILE A 85 -7.66 7.12 3.63
CA ILE A 85 -6.84 7.77 4.65
C ILE A 85 -7.77 8.63 5.50
N ASP A 86 -7.75 8.39 6.81
CA ASP A 86 -8.53 9.17 7.77
C ASP A 86 -7.59 10.06 8.58
N MET A 87 -8.04 11.26 8.90
CA MET A 87 -7.35 12.16 9.83
C MET A 87 -8.40 12.77 10.74
N ASP A 88 -8.18 12.67 12.06
CA ASP A 88 -9.09 13.22 13.07
C ASP A 88 -10.52 12.70 12.90
N GLY A 89 -10.65 11.42 12.57
CA GLY A 89 -11.94 10.76 12.41
C GLY A 89 -12.67 11.04 11.10
N LYS A 90 -12.03 11.72 10.16
CA LYS A 90 -12.64 12.04 8.87
C LYS A 90 -11.80 11.46 7.73
N THR A 91 -12.46 10.94 6.71
CA THR A 91 -11.80 10.49 5.49
C THR A 91 -11.35 11.70 4.67
N VAL A 92 -10.03 11.84 4.48
CA VAL A 92 -9.44 12.99 3.76
C VAL A 92 -8.98 12.61 2.37
N MET A 93 -8.79 11.32 2.09
CA MET A 93 -8.37 10.84 0.78
C MET A 93 -8.83 9.41 0.59
N GLU A 94 -9.21 9.07 -0.65
CA GLU A 94 -9.52 7.71 -1.07
C GLU A 94 -8.74 7.43 -2.35
N GLY A 95 -8.52 6.16 -2.63
CA GLY A 95 -7.90 5.73 -3.86
C GLY A 95 -8.04 4.23 -4.05
N PHE A 96 -7.36 3.71 -5.05
CA PHE A 96 -7.29 2.27 -5.21
C PHE A 96 -5.94 1.86 -5.77
N ASP A 97 -5.60 0.61 -5.49
CA ASP A 97 -4.38 0.00 -5.97
C ASP A 97 -4.68 -1.18 -6.87
N VAL A 98 -3.85 -1.32 -7.90
CA VAL A 98 -3.68 -2.58 -8.61
C VAL A 98 -2.29 -3.09 -8.22
N THR A 99 -2.24 -4.33 -7.73
CA THR A 99 -0.98 -4.92 -7.26
C THR A 99 -0.70 -6.21 -8.00
N GLU A 100 0.58 -6.49 -8.20
CA GLU A 100 1.03 -7.76 -8.71
C GLU A 100 1.75 -8.50 -7.57
N VAL A 101 1.43 -9.78 -7.42
CA VAL A 101 2.08 -10.66 -6.43
C VAL A 101 2.76 -11.82 -7.16
N ASN A 102 3.79 -12.38 -6.54
CA ASN A 102 4.43 -13.58 -7.07
C ASN A 102 3.66 -14.84 -6.60
N ASP A 103 4.15 -16.01 -6.97
CA ASP A 103 3.47 -17.26 -6.66
C ASP A 103 3.42 -17.55 -5.14
N ALA A 104 4.32 -16.95 -4.37
CA ALA A 104 4.30 -17.03 -2.91
C ALA A 104 3.37 -15.99 -2.27
N GLY A 105 2.75 -15.12 -3.06
CA GLY A 105 1.86 -14.07 -2.58
C GLY A 105 2.55 -12.80 -2.14
N LYS A 106 3.86 -12.66 -2.37
CA LYS A 106 4.59 -11.43 -2.03
C LYS A 106 4.39 -10.38 -3.10
N VAL A 107 4.30 -9.13 -2.66
CA VAL A 107 4.05 -7.99 -3.55
C VAL A 107 5.27 -7.69 -4.40
N VAL A 108 5.07 -7.66 -5.71
CA VAL A 108 6.09 -7.35 -6.71
C VAL A 108 5.94 -5.92 -7.23
N LYS A 109 4.70 -5.48 -7.41
CA LYS A 109 4.41 -4.16 -7.96
C LYS A 109 3.11 -3.63 -7.38
N VAL A 110 3.10 -2.32 -7.10
CA VAL A 110 1.91 -1.58 -6.67
C VAL A 110 1.72 -0.43 -7.64
N ILE A 111 0.50 -0.30 -8.16
CA ILE A 111 0.11 0.85 -8.98
C ILE A 111 -1.07 1.49 -8.26
N GLY A 112 -0.85 2.67 -7.67
CA GLY A 112 -1.85 3.38 -6.89
C GLY A 112 -2.42 4.57 -7.64
N PHE A 113 -3.71 4.79 -7.47
CA PHE A 113 -4.41 5.95 -8.01
C PHE A 113 -5.11 6.68 -6.87
N PHE A 114 -5.11 8.00 -6.91
CA PHE A 114 -5.76 8.84 -5.92
C PHE A 114 -7.15 9.25 -6.41
N GLY A 115 -8.09 9.29 -5.47
CA GLY A 115 -9.44 9.76 -5.75
C GLY A 115 -10.30 8.73 -6.47
N ARG A 116 -11.47 9.18 -6.88
CA ARG A 116 -12.43 8.36 -7.60
C ARG A 116 -12.26 8.57 -9.11
N LEU A 117 -12.62 7.55 -9.85
CA LEU A 117 -12.63 7.65 -11.31
C LEU A 117 -13.68 8.68 -11.74
N ASP A 118 -13.25 9.59 -12.60
CA ASP A 118 -14.16 10.58 -13.20
C ASP A 118 -15.09 9.84 -14.17
N PRO A 119 -16.44 10.00 -14.05
CA PRO A 119 -17.34 9.30 -14.95
C PRO A 119 -17.32 9.81 -16.40
N GLY A 120 -16.69 10.97 -16.63
CA GLY A 120 -16.66 11.58 -17.95
C GLY A 120 -17.89 12.43 -18.25
N ASP A 121 -18.03 12.79 -19.49
CA ASP A 121 -19.13 13.65 -19.94
C ASP A 121 -20.39 12.86 -20.25
#